data_aa1c29d0eb386e97482045c9ded5c29f
#
_entry.id   aa1c29d0eb386e97482045c9ded5c29f
#
_cell.length_a   1.000
_cell.length_b   1.000
_cell.length_c   1.000
_cell.angle_alpha   90.00
_cell.angle_beta   90.00
_cell.angle_gamma   90.00
#
_symmetry.space_group_name_H-M   'P 1'
#
loop_
_entity.id
_entity.type
_entity.pdbx_description
1 polymer ?
#
loop_
_entity_poly.entity_id
_entity_poly.type
_entity_poly.pdbx_seq_one_letter_code
_entity_poly.pdbx_strand_id
1 'polypeptide(L)'
;MSMKRRYIFSDGIDRCFQMLLMASVVLFVAYPLLLVFFRPLSSYQNLWQENRVLLGNSVYTAVFSATFSTIIALMIAIYVSSAHQKIQKFFQILFVMTLVSPPFIGALVYIQLYGRRGVITYMLLHLHLNPYNRWGIISMQTMHFVALSTLLFMQYLRRMEVSILKAARGLGASWRECFYQVILPLLWPVIAVAWILSFMRSLSDFVTPAVIGGNYNTLAAEIYMQMIGYARLDKAAAMNSLLVVPAIFSLFLYLYLMKKGNKIYGVDGRVGGELLEWLRPEKKWRYFFGLVSIFYAIFMALQYLCIFVMGFLKSKKGRYYFTLDNLQKLLGYNIKSFWVSIKIALVVAVVGTFFALFFAYYVEKRRGWLKKVIYFLAMIPYVLPGTCFGIGYILAFHHQPLKLTQTAYIIILNILFRQLPVIIQSASSSLAQMSEKVEMAARDLGATKIEVLRDVVWPSLKSTYVTGFVYNFTGAMTTSGAVLFLITPRYKMAVYTLYDAINAGEYGVACLMSAMIILVSVFVSWLVNSILRERMYAKNTKDQ
;
A
#
# COMPACT_ATOMS: atom_id res chain seq x y z
N MET A 1 38.15 -25.60 15.72
CA MET A 1 38.13 -25.19 14.30
C MET A 1 39.06 -23.98 14.18
N SER A 2 40.10 -23.99 13.30
CA SER A 2 41.00 -22.85 13.22
C SER A 2 40.26 -21.57 12.80
N MET A 3 40.66 -20.40 13.33
CA MET A 3 40.05 -19.09 13.01
C MET A 3 39.85 -18.90 11.49
N LYS A 4 40.86 -19.26 10.70
CA LYS A 4 40.82 -19.19 9.23
C LYS A 4 39.72 -20.03 8.60
N ARG A 5 39.45 -21.26 9.09
CA ARG A 5 38.35 -22.11 8.63
C ARG A 5 36.98 -21.52 9.00
N ARG A 6 36.85 -20.87 10.17
CA ARG A 6 35.61 -20.24 10.63
C ARG A 6 35.22 -19.06 9.71
N TYR A 7 36.20 -18.24 9.29
CA TYR A 7 35.95 -17.14 8.34
C TYR A 7 35.57 -17.65 6.94
N ILE A 8 36.29 -18.64 6.40
CA ILE A 8 36.00 -19.19 5.07
C ILE A 8 34.60 -19.81 5.03
N PHE A 9 34.23 -20.56 6.06
CA PHE A 9 32.90 -21.17 6.17
C PHE A 9 31.79 -20.11 6.27
N SER A 10 31.99 -19.08 7.09
CA SER A 10 31.06 -17.95 7.22
C SER A 10 30.89 -17.19 5.90
N ASP A 11 31.98 -16.93 5.17
CA ASP A 11 31.94 -16.26 3.88
C ASP A 11 31.27 -17.09 2.80
N GLY A 12 31.41 -18.41 2.83
CA GLY A 12 30.74 -19.34 1.91
C GLY A 12 29.22 -19.34 2.10
N ILE A 13 28.76 -19.45 3.34
CA ILE A 13 27.33 -19.41 3.68
C ILE A 13 26.74 -18.05 3.31
N ASP A 14 27.44 -16.96 3.64
CA ASP A 14 27.01 -15.61 3.33
C ASP A 14 26.77 -15.41 1.81
N ARG A 15 27.72 -15.88 0.98
CA ARG A 15 27.60 -15.80 -0.48
C ARG A 15 26.45 -16.66 -1.01
N CYS A 16 26.31 -17.88 -0.50
CA CYS A 16 25.23 -18.80 -0.89
C CYS A 16 23.86 -18.18 -0.60
N PHE A 17 23.69 -17.66 0.61
CA PHE A 17 22.45 -17.00 1.04
C PHE A 17 22.13 -15.76 0.20
N GLN A 18 23.16 -14.95 -0.10
CA GLN A 18 23.04 -13.80 -0.97
C GLN A 18 22.58 -14.18 -2.39
N MET A 19 23.18 -15.22 -2.98
CA MET A 19 22.80 -15.71 -4.31
C MET A 19 21.36 -16.23 -4.32
N LEU A 20 20.96 -16.95 -3.28
CA LEU A 20 19.58 -17.47 -3.14
C LEU A 20 18.55 -16.36 -3.07
N LEU A 21 18.79 -15.30 -2.27
CA LEU A 21 17.92 -14.15 -2.19
C LEU A 21 17.78 -13.43 -3.55
N MET A 22 18.89 -13.29 -4.27
CA MET A 22 18.86 -12.65 -5.59
C MET A 22 18.17 -13.49 -6.64
N ALA A 23 18.46 -14.79 -6.66
CA ALA A 23 17.83 -15.74 -7.58
C ALA A 23 16.30 -15.79 -7.35
N SER A 24 15.86 -15.68 -6.09
CA SER A 24 14.43 -15.67 -5.77
C SER A 24 13.69 -14.45 -6.34
N VAL A 25 14.31 -13.27 -6.35
CA VAL A 25 13.70 -12.08 -6.99
C VAL A 25 13.62 -12.25 -8.51
N VAL A 26 14.65 -12.83 -9.14
CA VAL A 26 14.59 -13.14 -10.57
C VAL A 26 13.48 -14.15 -10.84
N LEU A 27 13.38 -15.23 -10.07
CA LEU A 27 12.42 -16.30 -10.25
C LEU A 27 10.98 -15.87 -9.97
N PHE A 28 10.74 -15.11 -8.91
CA PHE A 28 9.38 -14.77 -8.45
C PHE A 28 8.92 -13.37 -8.84
N VAL A 29 9.79 -12.52 -9.39
CA VAL A 29 9.40 -11.21 -9.92
C VAL A 29 9.64 -11.12 -11.41
N ALA A 30 10.89 -11.29 -11.88
CA ALA A 30 11.21 -11.07 -13.28
C ALA A 30 10.61 -12.14 -14.20
N TYR A 31 10.75 -13.41 -13.86
CA TYR A 31 10.28 -14.53 -14.70
C TYR A 31 8.76 -14.50 -14.95
N PRO A 32 7.88 -14.36 -13.95
CA PRO A 32 6.44 -14.22 -14.19
C PRO A 32 6.08 -13.04 -15.07
N LEU A 33 6.76 -11.91 -14.91
CA LEU A 33 6.50 -10.72 -15.71
C LEU A 33 6.93 -10.89 -17.14
N LEU A 34 8.09 -11.50 -17.39
CA LEU A 34 8.54 -11.81 -18.76
C LEU A 34 7.50 -12.66 -19.49
N LEU A 35 6.91 -13.66 -18.84
CA LEU A 35 5.90 -14.51 -19.46
C LEU A 35 4.59 -13.77 -19.80
N VAL A 36 4.25 -12.68 -19.12
CA VAL A 36 3.11 -11.85 -19.51
C VAL A 36 3.37 -11.15 -20.83
N PHE A 37 4.63 -10.76 -21.11
CA PHE A 37 4.99 -10.08 -22.36
C PHE A 37 5.24 -11.04 -23.52
N PHE A 38 5.80 -12.23 -23.27
CA PHE A 38 6.08 -13.22 -24.32
C PHE A 38 4.84 -14.07 -24.62
N ARG A 39 3.85 -13.48 -25.30
CA ARG A 39 2.64 -14.12 -25.76
C ARG A 39 2.65 -14.33 -27.28
N PRO A 40 1.83 -15.25 -27.82
CA PRO A 40 1.66 -15.37 -29.27
C PRO A 40 1.30 -14.04 -29.93
N LEU A 41 1.87 -13.75 -31.08
CA LEU A 41 1.62 -12.49 -31.82
C LEU A 41 0.13 -12.24 -32.09
N SER A 42 -0.64 -13.30 -32.27
CA SER A 42 -2.10 -13.24 -32.42
C SER A 42 -2.81 -12.56 -31.24
N SER A 43 -2.26 -12.68 -30.02
CA SER A 43 -2.82 -12.04 -28.83
C SER A 43 -2.64 -10.51 -28.82
N TYR A 44 -1.73 -10.00 -29.63
CA TYR A 44 -1.46 -8.57 -29.79
C TYR A 44 -2.13 -7.94 -31.01
N GLN A 45 -2.70 -8.76 -31.87
CA GLN A 45 -3.40 -8.30 -33.07
C GLN A 45 -4.59 -7.42 -32.67
N ASN A 46 -4.67 -6.22 -33.26
CA ASN A 46 -5.70 -5.21 -32.97
C ASN A 46 -5.77 -4.74 -31.49
N LEU A 47 -4.80 -5.13 -30.64
CA LEU A 47 -4.80 -4.81 -29.20
C LEU A 47 -4.98 -3.31 -28.93
N TRP A 48 -4.26 -2.47 -29.67
CA TRP A 48 -4.36 -1.01 -29.51
C TRP A 48 -5.72 -0.48 -29.94
N GLN A 49 -6.21 -0.91 -31.09
CA GLN A 49 -7.49 -0.40 -31.64
C GLN A 49 -8.67 -0.74 -30.73
N GLU A 50 -8.70 -1.97 -30.19
CA GLU A 50 -9.77 -2.43 -29.30
C GLU A 50 -9.71 -1.76 -27.91
N ASN A 51 -8.50 -1.44 -27.42
CA ASN A 51 -8.32 -1.06 -26.02
C ASN A 51 -7.89 0.40 -25.80
N ARG A 52 -7.67 1.21 -26.86
CA ARG A 52 -7.25 2.62 -26.73
C ARG A 52 -8.22 3.45 -25.89
N VAL A 53 -9.52 3.23 -26.02
CA VAL A 53 -10.54 3.94 -25.25
C VAL A 53 -10.46 3.55 -23.77
N LEU A 54 -10.32 2.25 -23.47
CA LEU A 54 -10.18 1.75 -22.09
C LEU A 54 -8.91 2.27 -21.43
N LEU A 55 -7.80 2.31 -22.17
CA LEU A 55 -6.55 2.91 -21.69
C LEU A 55 -6.71 4.42 -21.46
N GLY A 56 -7.33 5.13 -22.38
CA GLY A 56 -7.66 6.55 -22.24
C GLY A 56 -8.51 6.82 -21.00
N ASN A 57 -9.55 6.02 -20.76
CA ASN A 57 -10.38 6.08 -19.57
C ASN A 57 -9.57 5.85 -18.29
N SER A 58 -8.67 4.85 -18.30
CA SER A 58 -7.81 4.54 -17.15
C SER A 58 -6.87 5.69 -16.82
N VAL A 59 -6.20 6.26 -17.83
CA VAL A 59 -5.29 7.40 -17.67
C VAL A 59 -6.06 8.64 -17.19
N TYR A 60 -7.21 8.93 -17.79
CA TYR A 60 -8.08 10.05 -17.39
C TYR A 60 -8.45 9.92 -15.90
N THR A 61 -9.01 8.79 -15.50
CA THR A 61 -9.40 8.53 -14.12
C THR A 61 -8.20 8.66 -13.18
N ALA A 62 -7.05 8.11 -13.57
CA ALA A 62 -5.83 8.13 -12.76
C ALA A 62 -5.27 9.55 -12.57
N VAL A 63 -5.25 10.37 -13.62
CA VAL A 63 -4.79 11.77 -13.55
C VAL A 63 -5.67 12.59 -12.63
N PHE A 64 -6.99 12.51 -12.78
CA PHE A 64 -7.91 13.31 -11.95
C PHE A 64 -7.91 12.84 -10.50
N SER A 65 -7.96 11.52 -10.24
CA SER A 65 -7.92 10.97 -8.88
C SER A 65 -6.60 11.30 -8.17
N ALA A 66 -5.46 11.20 -8.87
CA ALA A 66 -4.16 11.56 -8.32
C ALA A 66 -4.05 13.07 -8.02
N THR A 67 -4.54 13.91 -8.91
CA THR A 67 -4.48 15.37 -8.74
C THR A 67 -5.34 15.82 -7.58
N PHE A 68 -6.60 15.41 -7.53
CA PHE A 68 -7.49 15.79 -6.44
C PHE A 68 -7.03 15.23 -5.10
N SER A 69 -6.60 13.96 -5.04
CA SER A 69 -6.11 13.39 -3.79
C SER A 69 -4.86 14.07 -3.28
N THR A 70 -3.94 14.45 -4.16
CA THR A 70 -2.69 15.14 -3.80
C THR A 70 -2.97 16.55 -3.26
N ILE A 71 -3.87 17.30 -3.90
CA ILE A 71 -4.26 18.64 -3.46
C ILE A 71 -4.95 18.58 -2.08
N ILE A 72 -5.96 17.71 -1.92
CA ILE A 72 -6.68 17.53 -0.66
C ILE A 72 -5.72 17.07 0.44
N ALA A 73 -4.84 16.12 0.15
CA ALA A 73 -3.87 15.60 1.09
C ALA A 73 -2.89 16.68 1.58
N LEU A 74 -2.43 17.58 0.70
CA LEU A 74 -1.54 18.67 1.08
C LEU A 74 -2.24 19.65 2.03
N MET A 75 -3.50 20.02 1.75
CA MET A 75 -4.30 20.89 2.63
C MET A 75 -4.48 20.27 4.01
N ILE A 76 -4.84 18.97 4.07
CA ILE A 76 -5.02 18.24 5.32
C ILE A 76 -3.69 18.11 6.07
N ALA A 77 -2.59 17.82 5.37
CA ALA A 77 -1.27 17.66 5.99
C ALA A 77 -0.81 18.95 6.68
N ILE A 78 -0.99 20.11 6.04
CA ILE A 78 -0.67 21.42 6.63
C ILE A 78 -1.54 21.71 7.86
N TYR A 79 -2.85 21.48 7.76
CA TYR A 79 -3.77 21.69 8.87
C TYR A 79 -3.45 20.78 10.06
N VAL A 80 -3.36 19.48 9.83
CA VAL A 80 -3.14 18.47 10.86
C VAL A 80 -1.75 18.63 11.50
N SER A 81 -0.70 18.93 10.72
CA SER A 81 0.64 19.16 11.25
C SER A 81 0.72 20.39 12.18
N SER A 82 -0.13 21.41 11.95
CA SER A 82 -0.20 22.61 12.80
C SER A 82 -1.30 22.57 13.88
N ALA A 83 -2.04 21.46 13.97
CA ALA A 83 -3.15 21.31 14.92
C ALA A 83 -2.67 20.76 16.27
N HIS A 84 -3.56 20.83 17.27
CA HIS A 84 -3.32 20.27 18.60
C HIS A 84 -3.12 18.73 18.55
N GLN A 85 -2.31 18.18 19.44
CA GLN A 85 -1.93 16.74 19.45
C GLN A 85 -3.13 15.77 19.42
N LYS A 86 -4.26 16.12 20.04
CA LYS A 86 -5.50 15.29 20.00
C LYS A 86 -6.02 15.15 18.57
N ILE A 87 -6.03 16.25 17.80
CA ILE A 87 -6.46 16.27 16.38
C ILE A 87 -5.49 15.45 15.54
N GLN A 88 -4.18 15.62 15.76
CA GLN A 88 -3.17 14.82 15.05
C GLN A 88 -3.36 13.31 15.27
N LYS A 89 -3.57 12.89 16.53
CA LYS A 89 -3.81 11.48 16.88
C LYS A 89 -5.10 10.95 16.22
N PHE A 90 -6.18 11.72 16.22
CA PHE A 90 -7.44 11.36 15.59
C PHE A 90 -7.23 11.10 14.09
N PHE A 91 -6.61 12.03 13.37
CA PHE A 91 -6.34 11.87 11.94
C PHE A 91 -5.37 10.72 11.65
N GLN A 92 -4.35 10.50 12.48
CA GLN A 92 -3.44 9.36 12.34
C GLN A 92 -4.20 8.04 12.43
N ILE A 93 -5.11 7.88 13.38
CA ILE A 93 -5.95 6.68 13.51
C ILE A 93 -6.82 6.53 12.24
N LEU A 94 -7.46 7.60 11.79
CA LEU A 94 -8.31 7.59 10.59
C LEU A 94 -7.52 7.18 9.33
N PHE A 95 -6.31 7.72 9.14
CA PHE A 95 -5.45 7.35 8.02
C PHE A 95 -4.99 5.90 8.08
N VAL A 96 -4.61 5.41 9.27
CA VAL A 96 -4.24 4.00 9.46
C VAL A 96 -5.42 3.08 9.16
N MET A 97 -6.62 3.40 9.62
CA MET A 97 -7.83 2.65 9.28
C MET A 97 -8.04 2.60 7.76
N THR A 98 -7.84 3.73 7.07
CA THR A 98 -7.98 3.81 5.61
C THR A 98 -6.96 2.92 4.87
N LEU A 99 -5.71 2.89 5.34
CA LEU A 99 -4.66 2.07 4.73
C LEU A 99 -4.83 0.56 4.99
N VAL A 100 -5.44 0.22 6.13
CA VAL A 100 -5.70 -1.17 6.56
C VAL A 100 -6.98 -1.73 5.94
N SER A 101 -7.82 -0.88 5.37
CA SER A 101 -9.11 -1.26 4.80
C SER A 101 -8.96 -1.98 3.45
N PRO A 102 -9.67 -3.10 3.21
CA PRO A 102 -9.72 -3.73 1.89
C PRO A 102 -10.23 -2.78 0.80
N PRO A 103 -9.69 -2.84 -0.44
CA PRO A 103 -10.07 -1.90 -1.51
C PRO A 103 -11.54 -2.00 -1.92
N PHE A 104 -12.20 -3.13 -1.71
CA PHE A 104 -13.64 -3.32 -2.00
C PHE A 104 -14.57 -2.49 -1.10
N ILE A 105 -14.08 -2.04 0.05
CA ILE A 105 -14.90 -1.30 1.02
C ILE A 105 -15.44 -0.01 0.42
N GLY A 106 -14.61 0.74 -0.30
CA GLY A 106 -15.05 1.96 -0.94
C GLY A 106 -16.21 1.75 -1.89
N ALA A 107 -16.11 0.75 -2.76
CA ALA A 107 -17.16 0.42 -3.70
C ALA A 107 -18.43 -0.09 -3.00
N LEU A 108 -18.29 -0.95 -1.98
CA LEU A 108 -19.41 -1.44 -1.17
C LEU A 108 -20.17 -0.31 -0.48
N VAL A 109 -19.44 0.57 0.21
CA VAL A 109 -20.03 1.71 0.92
C VAL A 109 -20.65 2.71 -0.07
N TYR A 110 -20.00 2.91 -1.24
CA TYR A 110 -20.58 3.75 -2.28
C TYR A 110 -21.95 3.27 -2.70
N ILE A 111 -22.13 1.97 -2.92
CA ILE A 111 -23.43 1.38 -3.25
C ILE A 111 -24.45 1.64 -2.12
N GLN A 112 -24.03 1.42 -0.87
CA GLN A 112 -24.93 1.54 0.29
C GLN A 112 -25.32 2.98 0.61
N LEU A 113 -24.38 3.92 0.53
CA LEU A 113 -24.63 5.32 0.87
C LEU A 113 -25.09 6.16 -0.33
N TYR A 114 -24.42 6.00 -1.48
CA TYR A 114 -24.57 6.88 -2.65
C TYR A 114 -25.20 6.19 -3.87
N GLY A 115 -25.48 4.87 -3.80
CA GLY A 115 -26.12 4.13 -4.88
C GLY A 115 -27.52 4.66 -5.23
N ARG A 116 -28.13 4.14 -6.31
CA ARG A 116 -29.50 4.55 -6.74
C ARG A 116 -30.56 4.43 -5.64
N ARG A 117 -30.38 3.50 -4.70
CA ARG A 117 -31.22 3.31 -3.50
C ARG A 117 -30.38 3.51 -2.23
N GLY A 118 -29.32 4.32 -2.30
CA GLY A 118 -28.43 4.58 -1.19
C GLY A 118 -29.09 5.39 -0.08
N VAL A 119 -28.59 5.22 1.14
CA VAL A 119 -29.13 5.92 2.32
C VAL A 119 -29.10 7.43 2.15
N ILE A 120 -28.00 7.99 1.64
CA ILE A 120 -27.85 9.45 1.47
C ILE A 120 -28.63 9.93 0.24
N THR A 121 -28.41 9.31 -0.92
CA THR A 121 -28.98 9.79 -2.19
C THR A 121 -30.49 9.63 -2.25
N TYR A 122 -31.01 8.46 -1.90
CA TYR A 122 -32.42 8.14 -2.04
C TYR A 122 -33.22 8.42 -0.77
N MET A 123 -32.75 7.96 0.41
CA MET A 123 -33.56 8.07 1.63
C MET A 123 -33.49 9.45 2.28
N LEU A 124 -32.30 10.11 2.25
CA LEU A 124 -32.12 11.41 2.90
C LEU A 124 -32.41 12.57 1.95
N LEU A 125 -31.83 12.54 0.74
CA LEU A 125 -31.90 13.65 -0.22
C LEU A 125 -32.97 13.47 -1.30
N HIS A 126 -33.63 12.31 -1.36
CA HIS A 126 -34.66 11.95 -2.38
C HIS A 126 -34.20 12.20 -3.82
N LEU A 127 -32.88 12.05 -4.10
CA LEU A 127 -32.31 12.27 -5.42
C LEU A 127 -32.42 11.02 -6.29
N HIS A 128 -32.99 11.17 -7.49
CA HIS A 128 -33.08 10.10 -8.50
C HIS A 128 -31.94 10.21 -9.52
N LEU A 129 -30.70 10.27 -9.04
CA LEU A 129 -29.51 10.37 -9.90
C LEU A 129 -28.91 8.99 -10.18
N ASN A 130 -28.22 8.86 -11.32
CA ASN A 130 -27.40 7.69 -11.57
C ASN A 130 -25.96 7.96 -11.09
N PRO A 131 -25.57 7.46 -9.92
CA PRO A 131 -24.24 7.73 -9.36
C PRO A 131 -23.14 6.88 -10.01
N TYR A 132 -23.52 5.88 -10.82
CA TYR A 132 -22.59 4.95 -11.45
C TYR A 132 -22.00 5.55 -12.73
N ASN A 133 -20.88 6.25 -12.59
CA ASN A 133 -20.22 6.95 -13.67
C ASN A 133 -18.73 7.24 -13.32
N ARG A 134 -18.01 7.86 -14.26
CA ARG A 134 -16.59 8.23 -14.09
C ARG A 134 -16.30 9.09 -12.84
N TRP A 135 -17.21 10.00 -12.49
CA TRP A 135 -17.03 10.88 -11.33
C TRP A 135 -17.21 10.14 -10.00
N GLY A 136 -18.07 9.13 -9.97
CA GLY A 136 -18.16 8.21 -8.85
C GLY A 136 -16.85 7.48 -8.59
N ILE A 137 -16.21 6.96 -9.65
CA ILE A 137 -14.89 6.32 -9.55
C ILE A 137 -13.84 7.31 -9.03
N ILE A 138 -13.73 8.49 -9.67
CA ILE A 138 -12.74 9.52 -9.31
C ILE A 138 -12.92 9.96 -7.87
N SER A 139 -14.14 10.22 -7.40
CA SER A 139 -14.40 10.67 -6.04
C SER A 139 -13.98 9.63 -5.00
N MET A 140 -14.34 8.35 -5.22
CA MET A 140 -13.98 7.27 -4.29
C MET A 140 -12.48 7.02 -4.24
N GLN A 141 -11.82 6.94 -5.38
CA GLN A 141 -10.37 6.78 -5.45
C GLN A 141 -9.66 7.97 -4.80
N THR A 142 -10.11 9.21 -5.08
CA THR A 142 -9.57 10.43 -4.45
C THR A 142 -9.57 10.30 -2.94
N MET A 143 -10.72 10.02 -2.33
CA MET A 143 -10.86 9.96 -0.87
C MET A 143 -9.97 8.87 -0.23
N HIS A 144 -9.81 7.72 -0.90
CA HIS A 144 -8.94 6.66 -0.40
C HIS A 144 -7.44 6.98 -0.52
N PHE A 145 -7.02 7.67 -1.59
CA PHE A 145 -5.60 7.99 -1.79
C PHE A 145 -5.12 9.15 -0.92
N VAL A 146 -6.02 10.01 -0.43
CA VAL A 146 -5.71 11.12 0.49
C VAL A 146 -4.92 10.63 1.70
N ALA A 147 -5.29 9.51 2.32
CA ALA A 147 -4.65 9.04 3.54
C ALA A 147 -3.15 8.82 3.40
N LEU A 148 -2.73 8.07 2.35
CA LEU A 148 -1.31 7.81 2.11
C LEU A 148 -0.54 9.10 1.79
N SER A 149 -1.09 9.90 0.87
CA SER A 149 -0.45 11.16 0.46
C SER A 149 -0.30 12.13 1.64
N THR A 150 -1.31 12.22 2.51
CA THR A 150 -1.24 13.04 3.73
C THR A 150 -0.15 12.57 4.68
N LEU A 151 -0.05 11.26 4.92
CA LEU A 151 0.99 10.71 5.80
C LEU A 151 2.40 10.99 5.25
N LEU A 152 2.60 10.86 3.93
CA LEU A 152 3.85 11.23 3.27
C LEU A 152 4.17 12.71 3.50
N PHE A 153 3.24 13.62 3.23
CA PHE A 153 3.46 15.05 3.45
C PHE A 153 3.75 15.38 4.90
N MET A 154 3.00 14.83 5.86
CA MET A 154 3.25 15.03 7.29
C MET A 154 4.64 14.55 7.70
N GLN A 155 5.10 13.41 7.17
CA GLN A 155 6.43 12.89 7.45
C GLN A 155 7.54 13.83 6.96
N TYR A 156 7.39 14.39 5.76
CA TYR A 156 8.36 15.31 5.21
C TYR A 156 8.29 16.70 5.85
N LEU A 157 7.11 17.22 6.14
CA LEU A 157 6.95 18.45 6.90
C LEU A 157 7.66 18.39 8.26
N ARG A 158 7.60 17.25 8.96
CA ARG A 158 8.30 17.06 10.24
C ARG A 158 9.83 17.02 10.15
N ARG A 159 10.38 16.76 8.97
CA ARG A 159 11.83 16.73 8.71
C ARG A 159 12.38 18.06 8.18
N MET A 160 11.51 19.01 7.89
CA MET A 160 11.91 20.31 7.35
C MET A 160 12.63 21.13 8.44
N GLU A 161 13.72 21.81 8.07
CA GLU A 161 14.45 22.68 8.98
C GLU A 161 13.64 23.94 9.32
N VAL A 162 13.39 24.14 10.62
CA VAL A 162 12.63 25.30 11.14
C VAL A 162 13.38 26.61 10.90
N SER A 163 14.72 26.59 10.91
CA SER A 163 15.59 27.74 10.68
C SER A 163 15.25 28.53 9.42
N ILE A 164 14.93 27.81 8.32
CA ILE A 164 14.56 28.45 7.04
C ILE A 164 13.27 29.24 7.16
N LEU A 165 12.25 28.69 7.84
CA LEU A 165 10.96 29.37 8.06
C LEU A 165 11.11 30.54 9.04
N LYS A 166 11.92 30.38 10.11
CA LYS A 166 12.22 31.46 11.07
C LYS A 166 12.92 32.62 10.35
N ALA A 167 13.91 32.33 9.51
CA ALA A 167 14.61 33.36 8.74
C ALA A 167 13.69 34.10 7.77
N ALA A 168 12.87 33.40 7.00
CA ALA A 168 11.91 34.02 6.08
C ALA A 168 10.93 34.95 6.82
N ARG A 169 10.35 34.49 7.94
CA ARG A 169 9.45 35.32 8.73
C ARG A 169 10.15 36.46 9.48
N GLY A 170 11.40 36.25 9.91
CA GLY A 170 12.22 37.33 10.48
C GLY A 170 12.51 38.46 9.49
N LEU A 171 12.55 38.16 8.20
CA LEU A 171 12.62 39.12 7.09
C LEU A 171 11.27 39.75 6.72
N GLY A 172 10.19 39.46 7.48
CA GLY A 172 8.86 40.02 7.26
C GLY A 172 7.97 39.27 6.26
N ALA A 173 8.37 38.07 5.81
CA ALA A 173 7.58 37.31 4.87
C ALA A 173 6.22 36.89 5.48
N SER A 174 5.14 37.11 4.75
CA SER A 174 3.80 36.64 5.08
C SER A 174 3.73 35.09 5.02
N TRP A 175 2.68 34.51 5.62
CA TRP A 175 2.48 33.05 5.53
C TRP A 175 2.38 32.57 4.06
N ARG A 176 1.74 33.35 3.20
CA ARG A 176 1.61 33.03 1.76
C ARG A 176 2.96 32.98 1.07
N GLU A 177 3.80 33.98 1.31
CA GLU A 177 5.15 34.02 0.73
C GLU A 177 5.99 32.86 1.25
N CYS A 178 5.96 32.55 2.55
CA CYS A 178 6.60 31.35 3.10
C CYS A 178 6.08 30.06 2.46
N PHE A 179 4.76 29.97 2.22
CA PHE A 179 4.18 28.78 1.59
C PHE A 179 4.64 28.61 0.16
N TYR A 180 4.50 29.63 -0.69
CA TYR A 180 4.81 29.53 -2.11
C TYR A 180 6.31 29.54 -2.41
N GLN A 181 7.12 30.29 -1.65
CA GLN A 181 8.55 30.48 -1.94
C GLN A 181 9.45 29.51 -1.16
N VAL A 182 8.99 28.94 -0.03
CA VAL A 182 9.80 28.05 0.81
C VAL A 182 9.17 26.67 0.90
N ILE A 183 7.96 26.54 1.42
CA ILE A 183 7.36 25.22 1.73
C ILE A 183 7.06 24.45 0.45
N LEU A 184 6.37 25.05 -0.51
CA LEU A 184 5.94 24.40 -1.73
C LEU A 184 7.12 23.93 -2.62
N PRO A 185 8.16 24.75 -2.87
CA PRO A 185 9.35 24.29 -3.61
C PRO A 185 10.10 23.16 -2.91
N LEU A 186 10.24 23.20 -1.58
CA LEU A 186 10.84 22.12 -0.83
C LEU A 186 10.00 20.83 -0.91
N LEU A 187 8.67 20.92 -0.79
CA LEU A 187 7.77 19.77 -0.89
C LEU A 187 7.58 19.24 -2.31
N TRP A 188 7.97 19.97 -3.36
CA TRP A 188 7.70 19.60 -4.75
C TRP A 188 8.08 18.15 -5.10
N PRO A 189 9.29 17.62 -4.74
CA PRO A 189 9.63 16.24 -5.03
C PRO A 189 8.68 15.23 -4.37
N VAL A 190 8.21 15.54 -3.15
CA VAL A 190 7.30 14.68 -2.39
C VAL A 190 5.88 14.76 -2.94
N ILE A 191 5.44 15.95 -3.38
CA ILE A 191 4.16 16.15 -4.06
C ILE A 191 4.12 15.31 -5.33
N ALA A 192 5.18 15.36 -6.13
CA ALA A 192 5.29 14.56 -7.34
C ALA A 192 5.31 13.04 -7.04
N VAL A 193 6.01 12.61 -5.99
CA VAL A 193 6.01 11.21 -5.53
C VAL A 193 4.60 10.78 -5.10
N ALA A 194 3.91 11.56 -4.29
CA ALA A 194 2.55 11.25 -3.83
C ALA A 194 1.56 11.17 -5.01
N TRP A 195 1.69 12.08 -5.97
CA TRP A 195 0.90 12.08 -7.20
C TRP A 195 1.15 10.82 -8.03
N ILE A 196 2.42 10.44 -8.25
CA ILE A 196 2.77 9.23 -9.01
C ILE A 196 2.21 7.98 -8.31
N LEU A 197 2.34 7.87 -6.99
CA LEU A 197 1.82 6.72 -6.25
C LEU A 197 0.30 6.62 -6.34
N SER A 198 -0.41 7.74 -6.26
CA SER A 198 -1.87 7.80 -6.44
C SER A 198 -2.28 7.46 -7.87
N PHE A 199 -1.56 7.99 -8.86
CA PHE A 199 -1.76 7.69 -10.28
C PHE A 199 -1.63 6.19 -10.56
N MET A 200 -0.60 5.55 -10.04
CA MET A 200 -0.36 4.12 -10.25
C MET A 200 -1.38 3.24 -9.54
N ARG A 201 -1.79 3.62 -8.33
CA ARG A 201 -2.86 2.93 -7.62
C ARG A 201 -4.17 3.00 -8.39
N SER A 202 -4.50 4.14 -8.97
CA SER A 202 -5.69 4.31 -9.79
C SER A 202 -5.63 3.47 -11.08
N LEU A 203 -4.49 3.47 -11.79
CA LEU A 203 -4.30 2.62 -12.98
C LEU A 203 -4.46 1.12 -12.67
N SER A 204 -4.09 0.71 -11.46
CA SER A 204 -4.12 -0.69 -11.01
C SER A 204 -5.47 -1.09 -10.40
N ASP A 205 -6.34 -0.14 -10.13
CA ASP A 205 -7.64 -0.37 -9.49
C ASP A 205 -8.65 -0.87 -10.51
N PHE A 206 -8.98 -2.15 -10.42
CA PHE A 206 -10.06 -2.75 -11.20
C PHE A 206 -11.37 -2.81 -10.41
N VAL A 207 -11.29 -2.79 -9.06
CA VAL A 207 -12.41 -3.00 -8.16
C VAL A 207 -13.42 -1.88 -8.26
N THR A 208 -12.95 -0.64 -8.08
CA THR A 208 -13.84 0.53 -8.08
C THR A 208 -14.54 0.70 -9.43
N PRO A 209 -13.85 0.67 -10.59
CA PRO A 209 -14.52 0.75 -11.89
C PRO A 209 -15.47 -0.42 -12.18
N ALA A 210 -15.10 -1.66 -11.81
CA ALA A 210 -15.94 -2.82 -12.06
C ALA A 210 -17.28 -2.77 -11.29
N VAL A 211 -17.28 -2.16 -10.10
CA VAL A 211 -18.45 -2.12 -9.21
C VAL A 211 -19.28 -0.86 -9.41
N ILE A 212 -18.66 0.30 -9.58
CA ILE A 212 -19.36 1.59 -9.61
C ILE A 212 -19.20 2.37 -10.93
N GLY A 213 -18.50 1.81 -11.92
CA GLY A 213 -18.28 2.47 -13.21
C GLY A 213 -19.52 2.60 -14.09
N GLY A 214 -20.49 1.69 -13.95
CA GLY A 214 -21.64 1.63 -14.85
C GLY A 214 -21.20 1.35 -16.30
N ASN A 215 -21.48 2.28 -17.22
CA ASN A 215 -21.07 2.16 -18.63
C ASN A 215 -19.62 2.66 -18.87
N TYR A 216 -18.97 3.23 -17.84
CA TYR A 216 -17.60 3.72 -17.95
C TYR A 216 -16.64 2.63 -17.46
N ASN A 217 -15.98 1.97 -18.41
CA ASN A 217 -15.05 0.89 -18.10
C ASN A 217 -13.58 1.36 -18.21
N THR A 218 -12.70 0.75 -17.43
CA THR A 218 -11.26 0.97 -17.43
C THR A 218 -10.52 -0.29 -17.88
N LEU A 219 -9.28 -0.13 -18.34
CA LEU A 219 -8.48 -1.26 -18.83
C LEU A 219 -8.26 -2.32 -17.73
N ALA A 220 -8.01 -1.90 -16.48
CA ALA A 220 -7.82 -2.84 -15.37
C ALA A 220 -9.08 -3.65 -15.05
N ALA A 221 -10.27 -3.02 -15.11
CA ALA A 221 -11.55 -3.72 -14.92
C ALA A 221 -11.86 -4.66 -16.09
N GLU A 222 -11.53 -4.27 -17.32
CA GLU A 222 -11.70 -5.15 -18.48
C GLU A 222 -10.76 -6.36 -18.43
N ILE A 223 -9.48 -6.18 -18.04
CA ILE A 223 -8.54 -7.29 -17.83
C ILE A 223 -9.11 -8.29 -16.82
N TYR A 224 -9.70 -7.79 -15.73
CA TYR A 224 -10.36 -8.63 -14.75
C TYR A 224 -11.53 -9.42 -15.38
N MET A 225 -12.39 -8.77 -16.17
CA MET A 225 -13.52 -9.42 -16.85
C MET A 225 -13.06 -10.44 -17.89
N GLN A 226 -11.99 -10.15 -18.65
CA GLN A 226 -11.43 -11.11 -19.62
C GLN A 226 -10.91 -12.37 -18.91
N MET A 227 -10.32 -12.22 -17.72
CA MET A 227 -9.77 -13.34 -16.94
C MET A 227 -10.85 -14.15 -16.25
N ILE A 228 -11.71 -13.51 -15.46
CA ILE A 228 -12.69 -14.20 -14.59
C ILE A 228 -14.01 -14.45 -15.31
N GLY A 229 -14.49 -13.48 -16.09
CA GLY A 229 -15.77 -13.58 -16.79
C GLY A 229 -15.70 -14.46 -18.04
N TYR A 230 -14.61 -14.32 -18.83
CA TYR A 230 -14.48 -14.98 -20.13
C TYR A 230 -13.41 -16.08 -20.17
N ALA A 231 -12.62 -16.27 -19.11
CA ALA A 231 -11.51 -17.23 -19.02
C ALA A 231 -10.46 -17.08 -20.16
N ARG A 232 -10.28 -15.85 -20.70
CA ARG A 232 -9.36 -15.55 -21.81
C ARG A 232 -8.02 -15.06 -21.29
N LEU A 233 -7.19 -15.99 -20.77
CA LEU A 233 -5.91 -15.70 -20.13
C LEU A 233 -4.94 -14.95 -21.06
N ASP A 234 -4.82 -15.37 -22.33
CA ASP A 234 -3.89 -14.77 -23.28
C ASP A 234 -4.27 -13.33 -23.64
N LYS A 235 -5.56 -13.05 -23.84
CA LYS A 235 -6.06 -11.70 -24.09
C LYS A 235 -5.85 -10.80 -22.85
N ALA A 236 -6.15 -11.30 -21.66
CA ALA A 236 -5.90 -10.58 -20.41
C ALA A 236 -4.41 -10.27 -20.18
N ALA A 237 -3.52 -11.23 -20.50
CA ALA A 237 -2.07 -11.02 -20.45
C ALA A 237 -1.60 -9.96 -21.45
N ALA A 238 -2.05 -10.02 -22.70
CA ALA A 238 -1.72 -9.02 -23.71
C ALA A 238 -2.21 -7.62 -23.33
N MET A 239 -3.43 -7.50 -22.79
CA MET A 239 -3.97 -6.20 -22.30
C MET A 239 -3.16 -5.64 -21.13
N ASN A 240 -2.63 -6.49 -20.25
CA ASN A 240 -1.76 -6.02 -19.16
C ASN A 240 -0.49 -5.34 -19.68
N SER A 241 0.04 -5.71 -20.85
CA SER A 241 1.21 -5.07 -21.43
C SER A 241 0.98 -3.56 -21.67
N LEU A 242 -0.25 -3.15 -22.01
CA LEU A 242 -0.61 -1.74 -22.16
C LEU A 242 -0.56 -0.96 -20.85
N LEU A 243 -0.89 -1.60 -19.70
CA LEU A 243 -0.79 -0.96 -18.38
C LEU A 243 0.65 -0.89 -17.87
N VAL A 244 1.48 -1.84 -18.29
CA VAL A 244 2.88 -1.91 -17.83
C VAL A 244 3.71 -0.75 -18.37
N VAL A 245 3.43 -0.26 -19.58
CA VAL A 245 4.17 0.87 -20.18
C VAL A 245 4.09 2.13 -19.29
N PRO A 246 2.90 2.69 -18.98
CA PRO A 246 2.80 3.84 -18.09
C PRO A 246 3.29 3.52 -16.67
N ALA A 247 3.17 2.27 -16.21
CA ALA A 247 3.66 1.86 -14.90
C ALA A 247 5.18 1.91 -14.81
N ILE A 248 5.92 1.35 -15.78
CA ILE A 248 7.40 1.39 -15.81
C ILE A 248 7.89 2.84 -15.92
N PHE A 249 7.29 3.66 -16.79
CA PHE A 249 7.63 5.08 -16.88
C PHE A 249 7.46 5.78 -15.52
N SER A 250 6.34 5.54 -14.84
CA SER A 250 6.09 6.08 -13.50
C SER A 250 7.11 5.59 -12.47
N LEU A 251 7.59 4.32 -12.56
CA LEU A 251 8.64 3.81 -11.67
C LEU A 251 9.96 4.56 -11.85
N PHE A 252 10.40 4.77 -13.08
CA PHE A 252 11.62 5.54 -13.33
C PHE A 252 11.50 6.95 -12.76
N LEU A 253 10.37 7.62 -13.00
CA LEU A 253 10.12 8.95 -12.48
C LEU A 253 10.07 8.96 -10.94
N TYR A 254 9.41 7.99 -10.33
CA TYR A 254 9.40 7.79 -8.88
C TYR A 254 10.80 7.65 -8.28
N LEU A 255 11.62 6.74 -8.83
CA LEU A 255 12.97 6.51 -8.33
C LEU A 255 13.88 7.74 -8.51
N TYR A 256 13.74 8.46 -9.62
CA TYR A 256 14.45 9.72 -9.87
C TYR A 256 14.08 10.79 -8.83
N LEU A 257 12.79 11.00 -8.57
CA LEU A 257 12.29 12.00 -7.63
C LEU A 257 12.64 11.66 -6.18
N MET A 258 12.55 10.39 -5.79
CA MET A 258 12.96 9.93 -4.46
C MET A 258 14.44 10.20 -4.21
N LYS A 259 15.31 9.96 -5.20
CA LYS A 259 16.73 10.28 -5.10
C LYS A 259 16.98 11.77 -4.93
N LYS A 260 16.24 12.63 -5.63
CA LYS A 260 16.32 14.08 -5.52
C LYS A 260 15.80 14.57 -4.16
N GLY A 261 14.67 14.05 -3.70
CA GLY A 261 14.09 14.37 -2.39
C GLY A 261 15.03 14.05 -1.23
N ASN A 262 15.62 12.86 -1.21
CA ASN A 262 16.55 12.46 -0.15
C ASN A 262 17.82 13.34 -0.06
N LYS A 263 18.24 13.95 -1.17
CA LYS A 263 19.36 14.92 -1.17
C LYS A 263 18.99 16.26 -0.52
N ILE A 264 17.73 16.69 -0.64
CA ILE A 264 17.25 17.98 -0.11
C ILE A 264 17.03 17.90 1.41
N TYR A 265 16.61 16.74 1.92
CA TYR A 265 16.17 16.58 3.31
C TYR A 265 17.20 15.92 4.22
N GLY A 266 18.47 15.89 3.95
CA GLY A 266 19.54 15.37 4.81
C GLY A 266 19.11 14.28 5.84
N VAL A 267 20.03 13.43 6.27
CA VAL A 267 19.74 12.34 7.22
C VAL A 267 19.51 12.85 8.66
N ASP A 268 19.85 14.10 8.96
CA ASP A 268 19.99 14.62 10.33
C ASP A 268 18.82 15.48 10.86
N GLY A 269 17.65 15.44 10.22
CA GLY A 269 16.49 16.21 10.68
C GLY A 269 16.03 15.80 12.09
N ARG A 270 16.50 16.47 13.12
CA ARG A 270 15.93 16.37 14.47
C ARG A 270 14.48 16.84 14.41
N VAL A 271 13.55 16.00 14.83
CA VAL A 271 12.11 16.34 14.92
C VAL A 271 11.93 17.40 15.99
N GLY A 272 11.88 18.68 15.58
CA GLY A 272 11.62 19.78 16.50
C GLY A 272 10.11 20.04 16.65
N GLY A 273 9.60 20.02 17.87
CA GLY A 273 8.21 20.43 18.15
C GLY A 273 7.91 21.88 17.75
N GLU A 274 8.92 22.73 17.66
CA GLU A 274 8.84 24.14 17.24
C GLU A 274 8.36 24.35 15.79
N LEU A 275 8.56 23.37 14.90
CA LEU A 275 8.14 23.48 13.49
C LEU A 275 6.64 23.71 13.35
N LEU A 276 5.85 23.13 14.25
CA LEU A 276 4.38 23.14 14.19
C LEU A 276 3.80 24.56 14.34
N GLU A 277 4.43 25.42 15.12
CA GLU A 277 3.98 26.81 15.30
C GLU A 277 4.27 27.66 14.06
N TRP A 278 5.44 27.49 13.45
CA TRP A 278 5.86 28.26 12.28
C TRP A 278 5.15 27.86 10.98
N LEU A 279 4.66 26.61 10.89
CA LEU A 279 3.82 26.11 9.80
C LEU A 279 2.36 26.56 9.89
N ARG A 280 1.94 27.16 11.02
CA ARG A 280 0.54 27.47 11.27
C ARG A 280 0.03 28.52 10.28
N PRO A 281 -1.00 28.16 9.47
CA PRO A 281 -1.58 29.08 8.51
C PRO A 281 -2.25 30.29 9.16
N GLU A 282 -2.34 31.40 8.43
CA GLU A 282 -3.20 32.52 8.79
C GLU A 282 -4.65 32.07 9.03
N LYS A 283 -5.41 32.81 9.85
CA LYS A 283 -6.78 32.42 10.26
C LYS A 283 -7.65 31.98 9.09
N LYS A 284 -7.70 32.76 7.99
CA LYS A 284 -8.51 32.48 6.79
C LYS A 284 -8.16 31.12 6.16
N TRP A 285 -6.87 30.85 5.93
CA TRP A 285 -6.40 29.60 5.34
C TRP A 285 -6.56 28.42 6.28
N ARG A 286 -6.38 28.65 7.57
CA ARG A 286 -6.57 27.62 8.59
C ARG A 286 -8.04 27.17 8.68
N TYR A 287 -9.01 28.08 8.60
CA TYR A 287 -10.43 27.72 8.52
C TYR A 287 -10.74 26.93 7.25
N PHE A 288 -10.24 27.37 6.10
CA PHE A 288 -10.45 26.66 4.84
C PHE A 288 -9.87 25.24 4.86
N PHE A 289 -8.60 25.06 5.25
CA PHE A 289 -7.98 23.74 5.36
C PHE A 289 -8.63 22.89 6.45
N GLY A 290 -9.07 23.51 7.54
CA GLY A 290 -9.85 22.86 8.60
C GLY A 290 -11.17 22.31 8.07
N LEU A 291 -11.91 23.09 7.29
CA LEU A 291 -13.18 22.66 6.67
C LEU A 291 -12.96 21.47 5.73
N VAL A 292 -11.93 21.51 4.88
CA VAL A 292 -11.57 20.37 4.02
C VAL A 292 -11.22 19.14 4.86
N SER A 293 -10.48 19.32 5.94
CA SER A 293 -10.08 18.23 6.84
C SER A 293 -11.29 17.62 7.56
N ILE A 294 -12.22 18.45 8.03
CA ILE A 294 -13.46 18.00 8.68
C ILE A 294 -14.34 17.25 7.67
N PHE A 295 -14.50 17.81 6.44
CA PHE A 295 -15.24 17.13 5.38
C PHE A 295 -14.69 15.74 5.11
N TYR A 296 -13.37 15.61 4.94
CA TYR A 296 -12.70 14.33 4.75
C TYR A 296 -12.94 13.39 5.95
N ALA A 297 -12.81 13.89 7.17
CA ALA A 297 -13.01 13.09 8.37
C ALA A 297 -14.46 12.58 8.49
N ILE A 298 -15.45 13.43 8.20
CA ILE A 298 -16.88 13.04 8.20
C ILE A 298 -17.13 12.00 7.11
N PHE A 299 -16.62 12.22 5.90
CA PHE A 299 -16.78 11.30 4.78
C PHE A 299 -16.24 9.90 5.11
N MET A 300 -15.02 9.82 5.67
CA MET A 300 -14.42 8.54 6.07
C MET A 300 -15.12 7.91 7.29
N ALA A 301 -15.51 8.72 8.27
CA ALA A 301 -16.26 8.23 9.44
C ALA A 301 -17.61 7.62 9.03
N LEU A 302 -18.33 8.26 8.11
CA LEU A 302 -19.59 7.71 7.56
C LEU A 302 -19.36 6.38 6.83
N GLN A 303 -18.25 6.24 6.11
CA GLN A 303 -17.91 4.96 5.47
C GLN A 303 -17.71 3.85 6.50
N TYR A 304 -16.92 4.08 7.54
CA TYR A 304 -16.71 3.07 8.59
C TYR A 304 -17.98 2.79 9.38
N LEU A 305 -18.74 3.82 9.73
CA LEU A 305 -20.03 3.64 10.40
C LEU A 305 -20.96 2.78 9.54
N CYS A 306 -21.04 3.05 8.23
CA CYS A 306 -21.84 2.26 7.30
C CYS A 306 -21.43 0.78 7.33
N ILE A 307 -20.13 0.46 7.30
CA ILE A 307 -19.65 -0.93 7.33
C ILE A 307 -20.09 -1.64 8.61
N PHE A 308 -19.89 -1.01 9.77
CA PHE A 308 -20.22 -1.63 11.05
C PHE A 308 -21.74 -1.75 11.27
N VAL A 309 -22.53 -0.79 10.80
CA VAL A 309 -23.99 -0.78 10.98
C VAL A 309 -24.69 -1.66 9.95
N MET A 310 -24.33 -1.54 8.65
CA MET A 310 -25.02 -2.27 7.58
C MET A 310 -24.82 -3.80 7.65
N GLY A 311 -23.77 -4.26 8.33
CA GLY A 311 -23.58 -5.67 8.63
C GLY A 311 -24.74 -6.29 9.42
N PHE A 312 -25.38 -5.51 10.29
CA PHE A 312 -26.49 -5.94 11.14
C PHE A 312 -27.86 -5.48 10.63
N LEU A 313 -27.90 -4.89 9.45
CA LEU A 313 -29.13 -4.44 8.83
C LEU A 313 -29.46 -5.24 7.57
N LYS A 314 -30.73 -5.44 7.34
CA LYS A 314 -31.28 -6.02 6.10
C LYS A 314 -32.36 -5.10 5.56
N SER A 315 -32.33 -4.83 4.26
CA SER A 315 -33.35 -4.03 3.61
C SER A 315 -34.47 -4.92 3.07
N LYS A 316 -35.71 -4.62 3.43
CA LYS A 316 -36.93 -5.26 2.86
C LYS A 316 -37.91 -4.16 2.48
N LYS A 317 -38.32 -4.11 1.22
CA LYS A 317 -39.25 -3.10 0.69
C LYS A 317 -38.86 -1.64 1.02
N GLY A 318 -37.53 -1.33 0.98
CA GLY A 318 -37.01 0.02 1.25
C GLY A 318 -36.92 0.41 2.74
N ARG A 319 -37.23 -0.48 3.68
CA ARG A 319 -37.06 -0.28 5.12
C ARG A 319 -35.94 -1.14 5.64
N TYR A 320 -35.10 -0.59 6.51
CA TYR A 320 -34.03 -1.32 7.18
C TYR A 320 -34.54 -1.84 8.54
N TYR A 321 -34.19 -3.08 8.84
CA TYR A 321 -34.49 -3.71 10.13
C TYR A 321 -33.24 -4.45 10.63
N PHE A 322 -33.08 -4.50 11.94
CA PHE A 322 -31.99 -5.21 12.58
C PHE A 322 -32.14 -6.73 12.41
N THR A 323 -31.04 -7.40 12.07
CA THR A 323 -31.02 -8.87 11.91
C THR A 323 -29.65 -9.44 12.20
N LEU A 324 -29.61 -10.66 12.69
CA LEU A 324 -28.40 -11.46 12.85
C LEU A 324 -28.19 -12.47 11.70
N ASP A 325 -29.08 -12.51 10.71
CA ASP A 325 -29.00 -13.44 9.57
C ASP A 325 -27.66 -13.33 8.83
N ASN A 326 -27.17 -12.09 8.64
CA ASN A 326 -25.90 -11.84 7.97
C ASN A 326 -24.72 -12.44 8.76
N LEU A 327 -24.77 -12.35 10.09
CA LEU A 327 -23.78 -12.92 10.98
C LEU A 327 -23.84 -14.45 10.96
N GLN A 328 -25.03 -15.05 10.98
CA GLN A 328 -25.19 -16.50 10.89
C GLN A 328 -24.68 -17.04 9.55
N LYS A 329 -24.98 -16.37 8.44
CA LYS A 329 -24.42 -16.72 7.12
C LYS A 329 -22.90 -16.62 7.10
N LEU A 330 -22.34 -15.55 7.68
CA LEU A 330 -20.89 -15.35 7.75
C LEU A 330 -20.22 -16.48 8.54
N LEU A 331 -20.73 -16.79 9.72
CA LEU A 331 -20.18 -17.83 10.60
C LEU A 331 -20.39 -19.24 10.03
N GLY A 332 -21.53 -19.52 9.38
CA GLY A 332 -21.84 -20.82 8.82
C GLY A 332 -20.98 -21.20 7.61
N TYR A 333 -20.90 -20.31 6.63
CA TYR A 333 -20.30 -20.65 5.32
C TYR A 333 -18.98 -19.97 5.01
N ASN A 334 -18.72 -18.79 5.57
CA ASN A 334 -17.66 -17.90 5.12
C ASN A 334 -16.50 -17.75 6.11
N ILE A 335 -16.65 -18.17 7.35
CA ILE A 335 -15.64 -17.99 8.41
C ILE A 335 -14.32 -18.73 8.11
N LYS A 336 -14.37 -19.85 7.38
CA LYS A 336 -13.18 -20.61 7.00
C LYS A 336 -12.21 -19.76 6.17
N SER A 337 -12.73 -18.93 5.25
CA SER A 337 -11.91 -18.05 4.41
C SER A 337 -11.18 -16.98 5.24
N PHE A 338 -11.79 -16.51 6.31
CA PHE A 338 -11.19 -15.57 7.25
C PHE A 338 -9.98 -16.19 7.97
N TRP A 339 -10.12 -17.41 8.49
CA TRP A 339 -9.02 -18.13 9.13
C TRP A 339 -7.90 -18.49 8.17
N VAL A 340 -8.21 -18.83 6.92
CA VAL A 340 -7.21 -19.04 5.87
C VAL A 340 -6.42 -17.75 5.62
N SER A 341 -7.10 -16.60 5.55
CA SER A 341 -6.45 -15.30 5.39
C SER A 341 -5.51 -14.98 6.55
N ILE A 342 -5.93 -15.20 7.80
CA ILE A 342 -5.07 -14.97 8.99
C ILE A 342 -3.82 -15.84 8.92
N LYS A 343 -3.96 -17.13 8.62
CA LYS A 343 -2.80 -18.06 8.53
C LYS A 343 -1.82 -17.61 7.44
N ILE A 344 -2.31 -17.29 6.25
CA ILE A 344 -1.47 -16.79 5.15
C ILE A 344 -0.82 -15.46 5.53
N ALA A 345 -1.58 -14.54 6.13
CA ALA A 345 -1.06 -13.24 6.55
C ALA A 345 0.03 -13.35 7.62
N LEU A 346 -0.10 -14.26 8.58
CA LEU A 346 0.93 -14.52 9.59
C LEU A 346 2.21 -15.07 8.97
N VAL A 347 2.09 -16.04 8.05
CA VAL A 347 3.26 -16.60 7.35
C VAL A 347 3.96 -15.50 6.54
N VAL A 348 3.21 -14.70 5.76
CA VAL A 348 3.77 -13.59 4.98
C VAL A 348 4.39 -12.53 5.90
N ALA A 349 3.76 -12.21 7.02
CA ALA A 349 4.27 -11.22 7.97
C ALA A 349 5.61 -11.67 8.58
N VAL A 350 5.74 -12.90 8.99
CA VAL A 350 6.99 -13.42 9.56
C VAL A 350 8.05 -13.59 8.48
N VAL A 351 7.78 -14.46 7.50
CA VAL A 351 8.78 -14.88 6.50
C VAL A 351 9.11 -13.71 5.55
N GLY A 352 8.08 -12.99 5.07
CA GLY A 352 8.27 -11.88 4.13
C GLY A 352 9.05 -10.73 4.72
N THR A 353 8.85 -10.43 6.01
CA THR A 353 9.62 -9.36 6.66
C THR A 353 11.07 -9.75 6.87
N PHE A 354 11.34 -10.97 7.34
CA PHE A 354 12.71 -11.47 7.41
C PHE A 354 13.40 -11.42 6.05
N PHE A 355 12.76 -11.96 5.03
CA PHE A 355 13.29 -11.97 3.68
C PHE A 355 13.64 -10.55 3.18
N ALA A 356 12.71 -9.59 3.36
CA ALA A 356 12.91 -8.22 2.92
C ALA A 356 14.05 -7.49 3.64
N LEU A 357 14.20 -7.70 4.96
CA LEU A 357 15.29 -7.10 5.74
C LEU A 357 16.65 -7.64 5.33
N PHE A 358 16.78 -8.95 5.18
CA PHE A 358 18.02 -9.56 4.71
C PHE A 358 18.33 -9.15 3.27
N PHE A 359 17.32 -9.11 2.41
CA PHE A 359 17.48 -8.64 1.03
C PHE A 359 18.02 -7.19 1.00
N ALA A 360 17.43 -6.29 1.79
CA ALA A 360 17.86 -4.89 1.89
C ALA A 360 19.32 -4.79 2.36
N TYR A 361 19.68 -5.54 3.39
CA TYR A 361 21.05 -5.58 3.89
C TYR A 361 22.04 -6.00 2.81
N TYR A 362 21.79 -7.10 2.11
CA TYR A 362 22.69 -7.59 1.08
C TYR A 362 22.77 -6.66 -0.13
N VAL A 363 21.67 -6.04 -0.51
CA VAL A 363 21.64 -5.05 -1.59
C VAL A 363 22.45 -3.81 -1.19
N GLU A 364 22.28 -3.29 0.04
CA GLU A 364 23.03 -2.09 0.49
C GLU A 364 24.54 -2.34 0.59
N LYS A 365 25.00 -3.53 0.98
CA LYS A 365 26.42 -3.87 1.08
C LYS A 365 27.12 -4.14 -0.26
N ARG A 366 26.37 -4.30 -1.35
CA ARG A 366 26.96 -4.49 -2.68
C ARG A 366 27.35 -3.17 -3.34
N ARG A 367 28.47 -3.22 -4.06
CA ARG A 367 28.93 -2.15 -4.97
C ARG A 367 28.75 -2.63 -6.41
N GLY A 368 28.52 -1.69 -7.35
CA GLY A 368 28.46 -1.96 -8.79
C GLY A 368 27.04 -1.96 -9.40
N TRP A 369 26.96 -2.30 -10.67
CA TRP A 369 25.74 -2.24 -11.47
C TRP A 369 24.70 -3.30 -11.08
N LEU A 370 25.14 -4.48 -10.64
CA LEU A 370 24.26 -5.56 -10.19
C LEU A 370 23.35 -5.13 -9.03
N LYS A 371 23.87 -4.31 -8.09
CA LYS A 371 23.02 -3.71 -7.03
C LYS A 371 21.85 -2.95 -7.63
N LYS A 372 22.11 -2.12 -8.64
CA LYS A 372 21.07 -1.29 -9.27
C LYS A 372 20.02 -2.13 -9.97
N VAL A 373 20.44 -3.16 -10.71
CA VAL A 373 19.54 -4.06 -11.44
C VAL A 373 18.65 -4.85 -10.47
N ILE A 374 19.24 -5.46 -9.45
CA ILE A 374 18.49 -6.28 -8.49
C ILE A 374 17.54 -5.42 -7.65
N TYR A 375 17.99 -4.24 -7.22
CA TYR A 375 17.15 -3.27 -6.53
C TYR A 375 15.97 -2.83 -7.43
N PHE A 376 16.23 -2.53 -8.70
CA PHE A 376 15.20 -2.17 -9.66
C PHE A 376 14.18 -3.30 -9.83
N LEU A 377 14.62 -4.54 -10.03
CA LEU A 377 13.74 -5.70 -10.12
C LEU A 377 12.88 -5.88 -8.87
N ALA A 378 13.49 -5.72 -7.68
CA ALA A 378 12.76 -5.80 -6.42
C ALA A 378 11.74 -4.67 -6.24
N MET A 379 11.90 -3.51 -6.90
CA MET A 379 10.97 -2.38 -6.86
C MET A 379 9.82 -2.49 -7.86
N ILE A 380 9.94 -3.31 -8.90
CA ILE A 380 8.90 -3.49 -9.93
C ILE A 380 7.52 -3.82 -9.33
N PRO A 381 7.37 -4.73 -8.33
CA PRO A 381 6.07 -5.06 -7.75
C PRO A 381 5.32 -3.89 -7.11
N TYR A 382 6.03 -2.83 -6.75
CA TYR A 382 5.42 -1.64 -6.16
C TYR A 382 4.52 -0.87 -7.14
N VAL A 383 4.83 -1.02 -8.41
CA VAL A 383 4.36 -0.17 -9.49
C VAL A 383 3.39 -0.90 -10.41
N LEU A 384 3.62 -2.19 -10.61
CA LEU A 384 2.82 -2.95 -11.54
C LEU A 384 1.46 -3.34 -10.97
N PRO A 385 0.41 -3.37 -11.83
CA PRO A 385 -0.91 -3.84 -11.44
C PRO A 385 -0.86 -5.25 -10.83
N GLY A 386 -1.66 -5.46 -9.78
CA GLY A 386 -1.80 -6.79 -9.18
C GLY A 386 -2.26 -7.85 -10.16
N THR A 387 -3.09 -7.47 -11.13
CA THR A 387 -3.55 -8.33 -12.22
C THR A 387 -2.40 -8.90 -13.03
N CYS A 388 -1.39 -8.09 -13.33
CA CYS A 388 -0.20 -8.51 -14.06
C CYS A 388 0.57 -9.61 -13.30
N PHE A 389 0.75 -9.43 -11.98
CA PHE A 389 1.40 -10.44 -11.13
C PHE A 389 0.56 -11.71 -11.00
N GLY A 390 -0.76 -11.60 -10.84
CA GLY A 390 -1.66 -12.75 -10.76
C GLY A 390 -1.59 -13.62 -12.00
N ILE A 391 -1.74 -13.01 -13.17
CA ILE A 391 -1.65 -13.69 -14.46
C ILE A 391 -0.24 -14.25 -14.67
N GLY A 392 0.81 -13.46 -14.41
CA GLY A 392 2.20 -13.90 -14.55
C GLY A 392 2.53 -15.12 -13.69
N TYR A 393 2.03 -15.20 -12.47
CA TYR A 393 2.22 -16.35 -11.58
C TYR A 393 1.49 -17.61 -12.10
N ILE A 394 0.28 -17.48 -12.64
CA ILE A 394 -0.41 -18.61 -13.27
C ILE A 394 0.44 -19.15 -14.43
N LEU A 395 0.93 -18.27 -15.29
CA LEU A 395 1.71 -18.63 -16.46
C LEU A 395 3.06 -19.24 -16.09
N ALA A 396 3.73 -18.71 -15.06
CA ALA A 396 5.06 -19.16 -14.66
C ALA A 396 5.04 -20.50 -13.91
N PHE A 397 3.98 -20.75 -13.12
CA PHE A 397 3.97 -21.85 -12.15
C PHE A 397 2.83 -22.85 -12.37
N HIS A 398 2.30 -22.93 -13.60
CA HIS A 398 1.28 -23.91 -13.95
C HIS A 398 1.88 -25.28 -14.32
N HIS A 399 3.08 -25.30 -14.88
CA HIS A 399 3.76 -26.49 -15.38
C HIS A 399 4.96 -26.89 -14.50
N GLN A 400 5.43 -28.13 -14.68
CA GLN A 400 6.70 -28.60 -14.11
C GLN A 400 7.87 -27.73 -14.62
N PRO A 401 8.96 -27.54 -13.84
CA PRO A 401 9.27 -28.25 -12.58
C PRO A 401 8.65 -27.62 -11.33
N LEU A 402 8.20 -26.35 -11.35
CA LEU A 402 7.67 -25.63 -10.21
C LEU A 402 6.14 -25.45 -10.30
N LYS A 403 5.41 -26.57 -10.29
CA LYS A 403 3.94 -26.52 -10.29
C LYS A 403 3.41 -26.04 -8.93
N LEU A 404 3.20 -24.73 -8.78
CA LEU A 404 2.69 -24.11 -7.53
C LEU A 404 1.20 -23.74 -7.61
N THR A 405 0.59 -23.75 -8.81
CA THR A 405 -0.85 -23.47 -8.96
C THR A 405 -1.67 -24.43 -8.08
N GLN A 406 -2.80 -23.93 -7.55
CA GLN A 406 -3.69 -24.64 -6.64
C GLN A 406 -3.11 -24.91 -5.25
N THR A 407 -2.00 -24.30 -4.86
CA THR A 407 -1.41 -24.42 -3.53
C THR A 407 -1.46 -23.10 -2.76
N ALA A 408 -1.35 -23.15 -1.42
CA ALA A 408 -1.20 -21.93 -0.61
C ALA A 408 0.13 -21.21 -0.90
N TYR A 409 1.16 -21.95 -1.34
CA TYR A 409 2.49 -21.38 -1.59
C TYR A 409 2.50 -20.32 -2.67
N ILE A 410 1.74 -20.51 -3.75
CA ILE A 410 1.66 -19.50 -4.82
C ILE A 410 1.07 -18.17 -4.30
N ILE A 411 0.08 -18.24 -3.40
CA ILE A 411 -0.54 -17.07 -2.79
C ILE A 411 0.45 -16.38 -1.86
N ILE A 412 1.12 -17.15 -0.98
CA ILE A 412 2.12 -16.64 -0.03
C ILE A 412 3.27 -15.94 -0.77
N LEU A 413 3.85 -16.60 -1.77
CA LEU A 413 4.96 -16.05 -2.56
C LEU A 413 4.53 -14.80 -3.33
N ASN A 414 3.36 -14.81 -3.95
CA ASN A 414 2.85 -13.64 -4.66
C ASN A 414 2.72 -12.43 -3.73
N ILE A 415 2.11 -12.60 -2.55
CA ILE A 415 1.94 -11.51 -1.57
C ILE A 415 3.30 -11.05 -1.05
N LEU A 416 4.19 -11.98 -0.69
CA LEU A 416 5.52 -11.69 -0.17
C LEU A 416 6.31 -10.80 -1.13
N PHE A 417 6.44 -11.22 -2.40
CA PHE A 417 7.21 -10.46 -3.37
C PHE A 417 6.55 -9.13 -3.77
N ARG A 418 5.23 -9.03 -3.72
CA ARG A 418 4.53 -7.76 -3.97
C ARG A 418 4.70 -6.74 -2.86
N GLN A 419 4.87 -7.16 -1.62
CA GLN A 419 5.05 -6.25 -0.49
C GLN A 419 6.52 -5.94 -0.20
N LEU A 420 7.43 -6.66 -0.82
CA LEU A 420 8.87 -6.54 -0.69
C LEU A 420 9.40 -5.09 -0.81
N PRO A 421 8.99 -4.28 -1.80
CA PRO A 421 9.53 -2.95 -2.03
C PRO A 421 9.45 -2.00 -0.83
N VAL A 422 8.32 -1.98 -0.15
CA VAL A 422 8.07 -1.05 0.97
C VAL A 422 8.98 -1.37 2.16
N ILE A 423 9.15 -2.65 2.44
CA ILE A 423 10.01 -3.08 3.56
C ILE A 423 11.47 -2.88 3.21
N ILE A 424 11.88 -3.13 1.96
CA ILE A 424 13.25 -2.81 1.51
C ILE A 424 13.55 -1.33 1.70
N GLN A 425 12.65 -0.42 1.30
CA GLN A 425 12.87 1.02 1.48
C GLN A 425 12.99 1.40 2.96
N SER A 426 12.13 0.85 3.81
CA SER A 426 12.17 1.09 5.26
C SER A 426 13.47 0.55 5.87
N ALA A 427 13.89 -0.65 5.46
CA ALA A 427 15.12 -1.28 5.92
C ALA A 427 16.37 -0.53 5.43
N SER A 428 16.42 -0.12 4.16
CA SER A 428 17.52 0.68 3.62
C SER A 428 17.65 2.02 4.35
N SER A 429 16.53 2.67 4.70
CA SER A 429 16.55 3.90 5.50
C SER A 429 17.11 3.66 6.91
N SER A 430 16.77 2.55 7.55
CA SER A 430 17.31 2.18 8.87
C SER A 430 18.78 1.81 8.80
N LEU A 431 19.21 1.08 7.77
CA LEU A 431 20.60 0.71 7.54
C LEU A 431 21.48 1.93 7.23
N ALA A 432 20.96 2.93 6.52
CA ALA A 432 21.66 4.18 6.22
C ALA A 432 21.93 5.02 7.48
N GLN A 433 21.14 4.87 8.53
CA GLN A 433 21.34 5.54 9.83
C GLN A 433 22.38 4.80 10.70
N MET A 434 22.73 3.57 10.34
CA MET A 434 23.69 2.75 11.07
C MET A 434 25.11 3.11 10.65
N SER A 435 25.95 3.50 11.62
CA SER A 435 27.36 3.83 11.32
C SER A 435 28.11 2.59 10.83
N GLU A 436 28.78 2.69 9.69
CA GLU A 436 29.68 1.63 9.19
C GLU A 436 30.80 1.29 10.17
N LYS A 437 31.19 2.26 11.01
CA LYS A 437 32.22 2.07 12.05
C LYS A 437 31.89 0.99 13.06
N VAL A 438 30.60 0.79 13.38
CA VAL A 438 30.16 -0.27 14.31
C VAL A 438 30.38 -1.66 13.73
N GLU A 439 30.11 -1.85 12.45
CA GLU A 439 30.40 -3.13 11.77
C GLU A 439 31.91 -3.38 11.64
N MET A 440 32.70 -2.33 11.34
CA MET A 440 34.16 -2.43 11.28
C MET A 440 34.73 -2.79 12.64
N ALA A 441 34.34 -2.10 13.70
CA ALA A 441 34.77 -2.41 15.07
C ALA A 441 34.46 -3.86 15.50
N ALA A 442 33.28 -4.35 15.16
CA ALA A 442 32.94 -5.75 15.43
C ALA A 442 33.86 -6.73 14.67
N ARG A 443 34.23 -6.42 13.44
CA ARG A 443 35.17 -7.24 12.66
C ARG A 443 36.59 -7.15 13.18
N ASP A 444 37.05 -5.99 13.64
CA ASP A 444 38.35 -5.80 14.26
C ASP A 444 38.48 -6.61 15.55
N LEU A 445 37.36 -6.79 16.28
CA LEU A 445 37.27 -7.68 17.43
C LEU A 445 37.15 -9.19 17.04
N GLY A 446 37.27 -9.52 15.76
CA GLY A 446 37.31 -10.89 15.27
C GLY A 446 35.94 -11.51 14.96
N ALA A 447 34.87 -10.72 14.88
CA ALA A 447 33.56 -11.23 14.51
C ALA A 447 33.47 -11.62 13.02
N THR A 448 32.89 -12.77 12.73
CA THR A 448 32.60 -13.22 11.37
C THR A 448 31.40 -12.42 10.79
N LYS A 449 31.19 -12.46 9.46
CA LYS A 449 30.07 -11.77 8.81
C LYS A 449 28.71 -12.19 9.37
N ILE A 450 28.53 -13.46 9.70
CA ILE A 450 27.29 -13.99 10.27
C ILE A 450 27.08 -13.45 11.69
N GLU A 451 28.14 -13.35 12.49
CA GLU A 451 28.07 -12.77 13.84
C GLU A 451 27.76 -11.27 13.79
N VAL A 452 28.40 -10.51 12.89
CA VAL A 452 28.04 -9.10 12.67
C VAL A 452 26.56 -8.97 12.28
N LEU A 453 26.08 -9.83 11.40
CA LEU A 453 24.66 -9.83 11.00
C LEU A 453 23.73 -10.10 12.18
N ARG A 454 24.05 -11.10 13.01
CA ARG A 454 23.23 -11.54 14.15
C ARG A 454 23.29 -10.54 15.31
N ASP A 455 24.50 -10.08 15.69
CA ASP A 455 24.73 -9.38 16.95
C ASP A 455 24.72 -7.84 16.81
N VAL A 456 24.92 -7.31 15.57
CA VAL A 456 24.97 -5.87 15.29
C VAL A 456 23.79 -5.45 14.41
N VAL A 457 23.65 -6.06 13.23
CA VAL A 457 22.68 -5.61 12.22
C VAL A 457 21.26 -5.97 12.62
N TRP A 458 21.03 -7.22 13.01
CA TRP A 458 19.69 -7.69 13.38
C TRP A 458 19.08 -6.93 14.57
N PRO A 459 19.78 -6.69 15.69
CA PRO A 459 19.24 -5.87 16.78
C PRO A 459 18.89 -4.44 16.34
N SER A 460 19.69 -3.83 15.45
CA SER A 460 19.47 -2.49 14.92
C SER A 460 18.22 -2.41 14.01
N LEU A 461 17.89 -3.51 13.32
CA LEU A 461 16.71 -3.61 12.45
C LEU A 461 15.44 -4.08 13.16
N LYS A 462 15.48 -4.33 14.46
CA LYS A 462 14.35 -4.90 15.22
C LYS A 462 13.08 -4.02 15.14
N SER A 463 13.23 -2.71 15.22
CA SER A 463 12.10 -1.76 15.06
C SER A 463 11.52 -1.83 13.64
N THR A 464 12.39 -1.92 12.63
CA THR A 464 11.98 -2.05 11.23
C THR A 464 11.32 -3.39 10.95
N TYR A 465 11.77 -4.48 11.61
CA TYR A 465 11.09 -5.78 11.54
C TYR A 465 9.64 -5.68 12.02
N VAL A 466 9.42 -5.02 13.14
CA VAL A 466 8.08 -4.90 13.71
C VAL A 466 7.14 -4.09 12.82
N THR A 467 7.61 -2.96 12.30
CA THR A 467 6.82 -2.17 11.35
C THR A 467 6.57 -2.92 10.04
N GLY A 468 7.57 -3.65 9.55
CA GLY A 468 7.45 -4.52 8.39
C GLY A 468 6.48 -5.68 8.59
N PHE A 469 6.49 -6.29 9.79
CA PHE A 469 5.54 -7.34 10.16
C PHE A 469 4.10 -6.84 10.10
N VAL A 470 3.81 -5.68 10.72
CA VAL A 470 2.47 -5.07 10.68
C VAL A 470 2.06 -4.75 9.25
N TYR A 471 2.97 -4.17 8.45
CA TYR A 471 2.72 -3.85 7.06
C TYR A 471 2.40 -5.10 6.23
N ASN A 472 3.21 -6.14 6.35
CA ASN A 472 3.01 -7.41 5.64
C ASN A 472 1.71 -8.11 6.07
N PHE A 473 1.41 -8.13 7.37
CA PHE A 473 0.18 -8.73 7.88
C PHE A 473 -1.05 -8.01 7.33
N THR A 474 -1.11 -6.69 7.50
CA THR A 474 -2.27 -5.89 7.06
C THR A 474 -2.41 -5.92 5.53
N GLY A 475 -1.30 -5.81 4.81
CA GLY A 475 -1.30 -5.90 3.35
C GLY A 475 -1.74 -7.28 2.83
N ALA A 476 -1.36 -8.38 3.52
CA ALA A 476 -1.82 -9.72 3.16
C ALA A 476 -3.32 -9.92 3.42
N MET A 477 -3.84 -9.36 4.54
CA MET A 477 -5.28 -9.42 4.87
C MET A 477 -6.14 -8.62 3.87
N THR A 478 -5.58 -7.59 3.22
CA THR A 478 -6.33 -6.66 2.35
C THR A 478 -6.02 -6.79 0.87
N THR A 479 -5.02 -7.60 0.49
CA THR A 479 -4.63 -7.76 -0.91
C THR A 479 -5.73 -8.42 -1.74
N SER A 480 -6.02 -7.85 -2.90
CA SER A 480 -7.05 -8.37 -3.82
C SER A 480 -6.50 -8.62 -5.22
N GLY A 481 -5.85 -7.65 -5.82
CA GLY A 481 -5.57 -7.60 -7.26
C GLY A 481 -4.92 -8.83 -7.87
N ALA A 482 -3.86 -9.36 -7.26
CA ALA A 482 -3.19 -10.56 -7.78
C ALA A 482 -3.80 -11.85 -7.23
N VAL A 483 -4.19 -11.82 -5.96
CA VAL A 483 -4.63 -13.02 -5.24
C VAL A 483 -5.95 -13.55 -5.75
N LEU A 484 -6.85 -12.70 -6.24
CA LEU A 484 -8.13 -13.12 -6.82
C LEU A 484 -7.99 -14.13 -7.97
N PHE A 485 -6.89 -14.07 -8.71
CA PHE A 485 -6.60 -15.02 -9.80
C PHE A 485 -5.96 -16.33 -9.34
N LEU A 486 -5.37 -16.34 -8.12
CA LEU A 486 -4.63 -17.48 -7.58
C LEU A 486 -5.43 -18.32 -6.59
N ILE A 487 -6.59 -17.82 -6.17
CA ILE A 487 -7.46 -18.49 -5.20
C ILE A 487 -8.06 -19.77 -5.77
N THR A 488 -8.20 -20.76 -4.90
CA THR A 488 -8.88 -22.02 -5.17
C THR A 488 -9.94 -22.27 -4.08
N PRO A 489 -10.90 -23.17 -4.27
CA PRO A 489 -11.90 -23.49 -3.24
C PRO A 489 -11.28 -23.88 -1.89
N ARG A 490 -10.11 -24.56 -1.90
CA ARG A 490 -9.40 -24.96 -0.68
C ARG A 490 -8.72 -23.80 0.04
N TYR A 491 -8.24 -22.79 -0.70
CA TYR A 491 -7.50 -21.64 -0.18
C TYR A 491 -8.22 -20.33 -0.50
N LYS A 492 -9.53 -20.30 -0.24
CA LYS A 492 -10.36 -19.11 -0.40
C LYS A 492 -10.02 -18.09 0.69
N MET A 493 -9.66 -16.87 0.30
CA MET A 493 -9.34 -15.79 1.24
C MET A 493 -10.55 -14.90 1.54
N ALA A 494 -10.53 -14.23 2.70
CA ALA A 494 -11.61 -13.34 3.16
C ALA A 494 -11.97 -12.24 2.15
N VAL A 495 -10.97 -11.64 1.49
CA VAL A 495 -11.18 -10.60 0.47
C VAL A 495 -11.96 -11.13 -0.75
N TYR A 496 -11.75 -12.40 -1.11
CA TYR A 496 -12.52 -13.03 -2.18
C TYR A 496 -13.98 -13.28 -1.74
N THR A 497 -14.17 -13.77 -0.52
CA THR A 497 -15.52 -13.97 0.03
C THR A 497 -16.29 -12.65 0.11
N LEU A 498 -15.61 -11.57 0.49
CA LEU A 498 -16.17 -10.22 0.46
C LEU A 498 -16.64 -9.84 -0.95
N TYR A 499 -15.80 -10.08 -1.95
CA TYR A 499 -16.11 -9.80 -3.35
C TYR A 499 -17.28 -10.65 -3.86
N ASP A 500 -17.29 -11.96 -3.56
CA ASP A 500 -18.40 -12.87 -3.88
C ASP A 500 -19.73 -12.36 -3.28
N ALA A 501 -19.71 -11.95 -2.01
CA ALA A 501 -20.89 -11.43 -1.33
C ALA A 501 -21.40 -10.13 -1.97
N ILE A 502 -20.51 -9.25 -2.44
CA ILE A 502 -20.90 -8.04 -3.19
C ILE A 502 -21.62 -8.43 -4.49
N ASN A 503 -21.03 -9.35 -5.27
CA ASN A 503 -21.61 -9.79 -6.55
C ASN A 503 -22.94 -10.53 -6.37
N ALA A 504 -23.08 -11.28 -5.28
CA ALA A 504 -24.33 -11.95 -4.91
C ALA A 504 -25.40 -10.99 -4.36
N GLY A 505 -25.07 -9.69 -4.16
CA GLY A 505 -25.98 -8.73 -3.54
C GLY A 505 -26.13 -8.91 -2.02
N GLU A 506 -25.30 -9.75 -1.39
CA GLU A 506 -25.28 -9.99 0.06
C GLU A 506 -24.43 -8.94 0.78
N TYR A 507 -24.79 -7.67 0.62
CA TYR A 507 -24.01 -6.53 1.12
C TYR A 507 -23.78 -6.56 2.64
N GLY A 508 -24.73 -7.08 3.44
CA GLY A 508 -24.57 -7.21 4.88
C GLY A 508 -23.46 -8.19 5.27
N VAL A 509 -23.34 -9.32 4.58
CA VAL A 509 -22.25 -10.29 4.77
C VAL A 509 -20.91 -9.67 4.37
N ALA A 510 -20.88 -8.94 3.24
CA ALA A 510 -19.70 -8.22 2.80
C ALA A 510 -19.24 -7.15 3.81
N CYS A 511 -20.17 -6.41 4.42
CA CYS A 511 -19.89 -5.43 5.48
C CYS A 511 -19.30 -6.11 6.72
N LEU A 512 -19.87 -7.21 7.21
CA LEU A 512 -19.34 -7.94 8.36
C LEU A 512 -17.96 -8.51 8.11
N MET A 513 -17.72 -9.11 6.93
CA MET A 513 -16.40 -9.60 6.57
C MET A 513 -15.37 -8.46 6.53
N SER A 514 -15.75 -7.30 5.97
CA SER A 514 -14.92 -6.09 5.96
C SER A 514 -14.59 -5.60 7.36
N ALA A 515 -15.60 -5.53 8.24
CA ALA A 515 -15.43 -5.15 9.64
C ALA A 515 -14.45 -6.08 10.37
N MET A 516 -14.58 -7.39 10.18
CA MET A 516 -13.67 -8.38 10.77
C MET A 516 -12.21 -8.20 10.29
N ILE A 517 -12.00 -7.98 8.98
CA ILE A 517 -10.66 -7.73 8.42
C ILE A 517 -10.05 -6.47 9.04
N ILE A 518 -10.81 -5.38 9.13
CA ILE A 518 -10.35 -4.13 9.74
C ILE A 518 -10.01 -4.34 11.21
N LEU A 519 -10.93 -4.93 12.00
CA LEU A 519 -10.76 -5.13 13.43
C LEU A 519 -9.50 -5.96 13.75
N VAL A 520 -9.30 -7.09 13.04
CA VAL A 520 -8.10 -7.93 13.25
C VAL A 520 -6.84 -7.20 12.83
N SER A 521 -6.84 -6.48 11.71
CA SER A 521 -5.68 -5.74 11.25
C SER A 521 -5.30 -4.59 12.19
N VAL A 522 -6.29 -3.86 12.71
CA VAL A 522 -6.08 -2.81 13.73
C VAL A 522 -5.61 -3.42 15.05
N PHE A 523 -6.23 -4.52 15.48
CA PHE A 523 -5.85 -5.21 16.71
C PHE A 523 -4.40 -5.71 16.66
N VAL A 524 -3.98 -6.36 15.58
CA VAL A 524 -2.59 -6.81 15.40
C VAL A 524 -1.64 -5.62 15.38
N SER A 525 -1.99 -4.55 14.68
CA SER A 525 -1.19 -3.32 14.65
C SER A 525 -1.04 -2.69 16.05
N TRP A 526 -2.12 -2.65 16.82
CA TRP A 526 -2.11 -2.14 18.19
C TRP A 526 -1.29 -3.03 19.13
N LEU A 527 -1.52 -4.34 19.10
CA LEU A 527 -0.82 -5.33 19.92
C LEU A 527 0.70 -5.25 19.72
N VAL A 528 1.13 -5.25 18.46
CA VAL A 528 2.55 -5.23 18.11
C VAL A 528 3.21 -3.90 18.53
N ASN A 529 2.51 -2.77 18.35
CA ASN A 529 3.01 -1.46 18.79
C ASN A 529 3.06 -1.34 20.33
N SER A 530 2.12 -1.94 21.06
CA SER A 530 2.12 -1.95 22.52
C SER A 530 3.31 -2.72 23.09
N ILE A 531 3.58 -3.91 22.56
CA ILE A 531 4.75 -4.73 22.95
C ILE A 531 6.08 -3.98 22.73
N LEU A 532 6.17 -3.18 21.66
CA LEU A 532 7.37 -2.37 21.42
C LEU A 532 7.52 -1.26 22.42
N ARG A 533 6.44 -0.55 22.74
CA ARG A 533 6.48 0.56 23.72
C ARG A 533 6.93 0.06 25.09
N GLU A 534 6.35 -1.02 25.59
CA GLU A 534 6.74 -1.59 26.89
C GLU A 534 8.22 -1.95 26.95
N ARG A 535 8.78 -2.53 25.90
CA ARG A 535 10.21 -2.90 25.85
C ARG A 535 11.14 -1.68 25.78
N MET A 536 10.72 -0.59 25.15
CA MET A 536 11.50 0.66 25.14
C MET A 536 11.48 1.34 26.52
N TYR A 537 10.34 1.33 27.21
CA TYR A 537 10.25 1.87 28.58
C TYR A 537 11.08 1.03 29.56
N ALA A 538 10.99 -0.31 29.49
CA ALA A 538 11.76 -1.20 30.34
C ALA A 538 13.28 -1.11 30.13
N LYS A 539 13.75 -0.69 28.96
CA LYS A 539 15.17 -0.45 28.69
C LYS A 539 15.65 0.87 29.26
N ASN A 540 14.85 1.94 29.10
CA ASN A 540 15.20 3.26 29.67
C ASN A 540 15.21 3.27 31.21
N THR A 541 14.40 2.42 31.88
CA THR A 541 14.42 2.27 33.35
C THR A 541 15.56 1.37 33.85
N LYS A 542 16.23 0.60 32.99
CA LYS A 542 17.42 -0.19 33.37
C LYS A 542 18.74 0.56 33.12
N ASP A 543 18.69 1.61 32.29
CA ASP A 543 19.85 2.44 31.94
C ASP A 543 19.89 3.73 32.82
N GLN A 544 18.90 3.93 33.72
CA GLN A 544 18.89 4.88 34.84
C GLN A 544 19.21 4.16 36.15
#